data_9c44899ae338c3494ea1395e092cbba0
#
_entry.id   9c44899ae338c3494ea1395e092cbba0
#
_cell.length_a   1.000
_cell.length_b   1.000
_cell.length_c   1.000
_cell.angle_alpha   90.00
_cell.angle_beta   90.00
_cell.angle_gamma   90.00
#
_symmetry.space_group_name_H-M   'P 1'
#
loop_
_entity.id
_entity.type
_entity.pdbx_description
1 polymer ?
#
loop_
_entity_poly.entity_id
_entity_poly.type
_entity_poly.pdbx_seq_one_letter_code
_entity_poly.pdbx_strand_id
1 'polypeptide(L)'
;MVVLLLPLVAAILIFVEPPPKYGARAAKAKEARAEKVIQKNAKGEEERGSAIQEWAKGLQERLYGRLEAGGLKGDELATVGALTLGYKEELGKELKRHFQASGAAHVLAVSGLHTGIIYGILLGFLTLGGRYKPLYENRLGRRALSMTVIGVMWFYALLTGMTPSVVRAVLMVTIFEIGRMAYRQAFSLNTIAAAAVLILIVKPTDLWSVSFQLSFAATTAIVALVGGGAFSINRYLGLSKYRDRIWGKAIVYFLGIIVVSIAAQLGTLPITMYYFGQISNYFLLTNMIVLPIASFLVPSGLISIALGGSSAGVLFSKATKGLAWVMNHSVEWIEGLPGSTTHVSIGLGMVAIYYVLFIGLCATVKGEK
;
A
#
# COMPACT_ATOMS: atom_id res chain seq x y z
N MET A 1 24.05 6.79 -8.54
CA MET A 1 23.90 5.98 -7.29
C MET A 1 22.71 5.05 -7.32
N VAL A 2 21.51 5.50 -7.73
CA VAL A 2 20.30 4.62 -7.83
C VAL A 2 20.42 3.56 -8.91
N VAL A 3 21.08 3.84 -10.03
CA VAL A 3 21.35 2.87 -11.11
C VAL A 3 22.24 1.70 -10.63
N LEU A 4 23.02 1.90 -9.55
CA LEU A 4 23.85 0.87 -8.93
C LEU A 4 23.14 0.08 -7.83
N LEU A 5 22.12 0.65 -7.17
CA LEU A 5 21.37 -0.03 -6.10
C LEU A 5 20.33 -1.03 -6.62
N LEU A 6 19.70 -0.75 -7.77
CA LEU A 6 18.77 -1.70 -8.40
C LEU A 6 19.47 -2.99 -8.87
N PRO A 7 20.63 -2.95 -9.58
CA PRO A 7 21.38 -4.15 -9.90
C PRO A 7 22.01 -4.80 -8.65
N LEU A 8 22.34 -4.04 -7.62
CA LEU A 8 22.83 -4.61 -6.34
C LEU A 8 21.72 -5.38 -5.62
N VAL A 9 20.49 -4.87 -5.57
CA VAL A 9 19.33 -5.58 -5.03
C VAL A 9 18.99 -6.78 -5.91
N ALA A 10 19.04 -6.64 -7.24
CA ALA A 10 18.86 -7.75 -8.17
C ALA A 10 19.99 -8.79 -8.05
N ALA A 11 21.26 -8.35 -7.92
CA ALA A 11 22.42 -9.23 -7.73
C ALA A 11 22.35 -9.93 -6.36
N ILE A 12 21.94 -9.26 -5.30
CA ILE A 12 21.73 -9.88 -3.98
C ILE A 12 20.59 -10.91 -4.06
N LEU A 13 19.52 -10.62 -4.80
CA LEU A 13 18.43 -11.57 -5.05
C LEU A 13 18.88 -12.78 -5.90
N ILE A 14 19.90 -12.61 -6.75
CA ILE A 14 20.44 -13.67 -7.62
C ILE A 14 21.54 -14.48 -6.93
N PHE A 15 22.42 -13.84 -6.16
CA PHE A 15 23.63 -14.47 -5.61
C PHE A 15 23.54 -14.94 -4.17
N VAL A 16 22.56 -14.47 -3.39
CA VAL A 16 22.32 -15.07 -2.08
C VAL A 16 21.40 -16.26 -2.29
N GLU A 17 21.96 -17.47 -2.22
CA GLU A 17 21.23 -18.71 -2.37
C GLU A 17 19.95 -18.70 -1.51
N PRO A 18 18.77 -18.98 -2.13
CA PRO A 18 17.61 -19.30 -1.32
C PRO A 18 17.93 -20.56 -0.51
N PRO A 19 17.41 -20.69 0.72
CA PRO A 19 17.60 -21.90 1.50
C PRO A 19 17.18 -23.13 0.69
N PRO A 20 17.83 -24.29 0.87
CA PRO A 20 17.98 -25.36 -0.11
C PRO A 20 16.67 -25.89 -0.69
N LYS A 21 16.76 -26.26 -1.97
CA LYS A 21 15.75 -26.77 -2.91
C LYS A 21 14.69 -27.69 -2.31
N TYR A 22 13.44 -27.45 -2.69
CA TYR A 22 12.30 -28.23 -2.24
C TYR A 22 11.54 -28.88 -3.41
N GLY A 23 11.40 -30.23 -3.35
CA GLY A 23 10.46 -30.99 -4.17
C GLY A 23 9.01 -30.88 -3.64
N ALA A 24 8.02 -31.18 -4.46
CA ALA A 24 6.59 -30.98 -4.21
C ALA A 24 6.04 -31.62 -2.90
N ARG A 25 6.68 -32.66 -2.35
CA ARG A 25 6.37 -33.20 -1.01
C ARG A 25 6.88 -32.33 0.14
N ALA A 26 7.94 -31.57 -0.10
CA ALA A 26 8.48 -30.60 0.85
C ALA A 26 7.64 -29.31 0.89
N ALA A 27 6.90 -28.95 -0.15
CA ALA A 27 6.06 -27.75 -0.16
C ALA A 27 4.93 -27.84 0.88
N LYS A 28 4.20 -28.99 0.98
CA LYS A 28 3.18 -29.19 2.02
C LYS A 28 3.74 -29.29 3.44
N ALA A 29 4.90 -29.92 3.61
CA ALA A 29 5.59 -29.95 4.90
C ALA A 29 6.18 -28.58 5.27
N LYS A 30 6.45 -27.73 4.29
CA LYS A 30 6.97 -26.38 4.45
C LYS A 30 5.87 -25.37 4.75
N GLU A 31 4.69 -25.49 4.13
CA GLU A 31 3.51 -24.72 4.53
C GLU A 31 3.19 -24.97 6.01
N ALA A 32 3.12 -26.24 6.43
CA ALA A 32 2.89 -26.61 7.83
C ALA A 32 4.05 -26.20 8.76
N ARG A 33 5.30 -26.16 8.26
CA ARG A 33 6.47 -25.71 9.03
C ARG A 33 6.62 -24.21 8.99
N ALA A 34 6.29 -23.56 7.89
CA ALA A 34 6.19 -22.10 7.77
C ALA A 34 5.02 -21.57 8.62
N GLU A 35 3.86 -22.23 8.63
CA GLU A 35 2.78 -21.90 9.58
C GLU A 35 3.22 -22.09 11.03
N LYS A 36 3.93 -23.18 11.36
CA LYS A 36 4.47 -23.40 12.71
C LYS A 36 5.60 -22.42 13.07
N VAL A 37 6.45 -22.05 12.12
CA VAL A 37 7.50 -21.03 12.33
C VAL A 37 6.90 -19.63 12.39
N ILE A 38 5.89 -19.33 11.56
CA ILE A 38 5.10 -18.10 11.64
C ILE A 38 4.33 -18.05 12.95
N GLN A 39 3.71 -19.14 13.41
CA GLN A 39 3.06 -19.24 14.71
C GLN A 39 4.05 -19.17 15.87
N LYS A 40 5.22 -19.79 15.77
CA LYS A 40 6.27 -19.75 16.80
C LYS A 40 6.97 -18.40 16.85
N ASN A 41 7.21 -17.77 15.69
CA ASN A 41 7.74 -16.40 15.65
C ASN A 41 6.67 -15.38 16.04
N ALA A 42 5.39 -15.58 15.69
CA ALA A 42 4.28 -14.78 16.19
C ALA A 42 4.14 -14.92 17.72
N LYS A 43 4.23 -16.13 18.28
CA LYS A 43 4.26 -16.33 19.74
C LYS A 43 5.50 -15.72 20.39
N GLY A 44 6.66 -15.83 19.79
CA GLY A 44 7.90 -15.23 20.33
C GLY A 44 7.96 -13.70 20.18
N GLU A 45 7.23 -13.13 19.21
CA GLU A 45 7.01 -11.69 19.08
C GLU A 45 5.85 -11.21 19.99
N GLU A 46 4.83 -12.04 20.23
CA GLU A 46 3.78 -11.80 21.23
C GLU A 46 4.34 -11.74 22.65
N GLU A 47 5.26 -12.64 23.01
CA GLU A 47 5.92 -12.65 24.34
C GLU A 47 6.89 -11.47 24.54
N ARG A 48 7.33 -10.83 23.47
CA ARG A 48 8.16 -9.62 23.48
C ARG A 48 7.38 -8.36 23.12
N GLY A 49 6.05 -8.41 23.13
CA GLY A 49 5.19 -7.27 22.90
C GLY A 49 5.58 -6.11 23.81
N SER A 50 6.24 -5.08 23.25
CA SER A 50 6.54 -3.90 24.04
C SER A 50 5.23 -3.32 24.57
N ALA A 51 5.22 -2.74 25.75
CA ALA A 51 4.04 -2.05 26.33
C ALA A 51 3.34 -1.11 25.34
N ILE A 52 4.10 -0.61 24.33
CA ILE A 52 3.59 0.20 23.22
C ILE A 52 2.70 -0.61 22.28
N GLN A 53 3.05 -1.87 21.98
CA GLN A 53 2.22 -2.71 21.09
C GLN A 53 0.94 -3.15 21.78
N GLU A 54 1.00 -3.48 23.05
CA GLU A 54 -0.19 -3.80 23.86
C GLU A 54 -1.11 -2.58 23.98
N TRP A 55 -0.53 -1.41 24.23
CA TRP A 55 -1.29 -0.16 24.24
C TRP A 55 -1.93 0.13 22.85
N ALA A 56 -1.20 -0.05 21.77
CA ALA A 56 -1.70 0.14 20.41
C ALA A 56 -2.84 -0.84 20.09
N LYS A 57 -2.69 -2.12 20.50
CA LYS A 57 -3.74 -3.14 20.32
C LYS A 57 -4.99 -2.77 21.14
N GLY A 58 -4.85 -2.42 22.40
CA GLY A 58 -5.96 -1.97 23.22
C GLY A 58 -6.66 -0.71 22.68
N LEU A 59 -5.89 0.19 22.04
CA LEU A 59 -6.46 1.34 21.34
C LEU A 59 -7.24 0.91 20.09
N GLN A 60 -6.68 -0.01 19.27
CA GLN A 60 -7.37 -0.55 18.10
C GLN A 60 -8.70 -1.20 18.46
N GLU A 61 -8.73 -2.04 19.50
CA GLU A 61 -9.94 -2.71 20.00
C GLU A 61 -11.01 -1.70 20.44
N ARG A 62 -10.61 -0.66 21.20
CA ARG A 62 -11.53 0.41 21.61
C ARG A 62 -12.11 1.17 20.42
N LEU A 63 -11.29 1.48 19.43
CA LEU A 63 -11.73 2.19 18.22
C LEU A 63 -12.58 1.31 17.31
N TYR A 64 -12.29 0.02 17.26
CA TYR A 64 -13.12 -0.98 16.56
C TYR A 64 -14.51 -1.08 17.23
N GLY A 65 -14.57 -1.14 18.56
CA GLY A 65 -15.83 -1.09 19.31
C GLY A 65 -16.64 0.20 19.05
N ARG A 66 -15.99 1.35 18.76
CA ARG A 66 -16.70 2.56 18.34
C ARG A 66 -17.35 2.43 16.97
N LEU A 67 -16.70 1.74 16.01
CA LEU A 67 -17.29 1.45 14.71
C LEU A 67 -18.53 0.55 14.87
N GLU A 68 -18.43 -0.47 15.71
CA GLU A 68 -19.54 -1.38 16.03
C GLU A 68 -20.71 -0.64 16.67
N ALA A 69 -20.44 0.18 17.68
CA ALA A 69 -21.44 1.05 18.34
C ALA A 69 -22.07 2.06 17.36
N GLY A 70 -21.35 2.46 16.31
CA GLY A 70 -21.86 3.27 15.20
C GLY A 70 -22.81 2.53 14.25
N GLY A 71 -23.03 1.23 14.46
CA GLY A 71 -23.97 0.41 13.69
C GLY A 71 -23.38 -0.40 12.54
N LEU A 72 -22.03 -0.47 12.41
CA LEU A 72 -21.36 -1.41 11.53
C LEU A 72 -21.40 -2.81 12.17
N LYS A 73 -21.57 -3.86 11.33
CA LYS A 73 -21.64 -5.25 11.80
C LYS A 73 -21.09 -6.20 10.71
N GLY A 74 -20.71 -7.42 11.13
CA GLY A 74 -20.29 -8.48 10.20
C GLY A 74 -19.12 -8.08 9.30
N ASP A 75 -19.19 -8.48 8.03
CA ASP A 75 -18.11 -8.29 7.06
C ASP A 75 -17.82 -6.81 6.76
N GLU A 76 -18.82 -5.91 6.83
CA GLU A 76 -18.59 -4.48 6.65
C GLU A 76 -17.75 -3.91 7.80
N LEU A 77 -18.04 -4.30 9.05
CA LEU A 77 -17.25 -3.89 10.21
C LEU A 77 -15.83 -4.43 10.12
N ALA A 78 -15.67 -5.72 9.77
CA ALA A 78 -14.37 -6.35 9.60
C ALA A 78 -13.53 -5.66 8.50
N THR A 79 -14.16 -5.34 7.35
CA THR A 79 -13.51 -4.61 6.25
C THR A 79 -13.08 -3.22 6.68
N VAL A 80 -13.96 -2.43 7.30
CA VAL A 80 -13.65 -1.08 7.77
C VAL A 80 -12.55 -1.12 8.83
N GLY A 81 -12.63 -2.03 9.80
CA GLY A 81 -11.60 -2.22 10.82
C GLY A 81 -10.22 -2.55 10.22
N ALA A 82 -10.18 -3.45 9.23
CA ALA A 82 -8.95 -3.80 8.54
C ALA A 82 -8.34 -2.64 7.76
N LEU A 83 -9.16 -1.86 7.03
CA LEU A 83 -8.69 -0.77 6.17
C LEU A 83 -8.32 0.51 6.96
N THR A 84 -9.02 0.81 8.04
CA THR A 84 -8.82 2.06 8.82
C THR A 84 -7.84 1.88 9.96
N LEU A 85 -7.97 0.79 10.70
CA LEU A 85 -7.23 0.52 11.94
C LEU A 85 -6.15 -0.56 11.78
N GLY A 86 -6.13 -1.30 10.66
CA GLY A 86 -5.26 -2.47 10.51
C GLY A 86 -5.72 -3.68 11.33
N TYR A 87 -6.91 -3.64 11.93
CA TYR A 87 -7.47 -4.71 12.75
C TYR A 87 -8.04 -5.81 11.87
N LYS A 88 -7.37 -6.97 11.84
CA LYS A 88 -7.65 -8.07 10.89
C LYS A 88 -8.18 -9.34 11.57
N GLU A 89 -8.31 -9.33 12.89
CA GLU A 89 -8.67 -10.53 13.64
C GLU A 89 -10.07 -11.03 13.26
N GLU A 90 -10.99 -10.10 12.98
CA GLU A 90 -12.38 -10.40 12.63
C GLU A 90 -12.63 -10.66 11.13
N LEU A 91 -11.58 -10.62 10.30
CA LEU A 91 -11.73 -10.92 8.88
C LEU A 91 -11.98 -12.41 8.64
N GLY A 92 -13.16 -12.76 8.14
CA GLY A 92 -13.52 -14.11 7.75
C GLY A 92 -12.60 -14.70 6.67
N LYS A 93 -12.44 -16.03 6.65
CA LYS A 93 -11.63 -16.72 5.63
C LYS A 93 -12.20 -16.51 4.22
N GLU A 94 -13.50 -16.50 4.09
CA GLU A 94 -14.22 -16.32 2.82
C GLU A 94 -14.00 -14.92 2.28
N LEU A 95 -14.19 -13.89 3.10
CA LEU A 95 -13.93 -12.51 2.72
C LEU A 95 -12.47 -12.30 2.29
N LYS A 96 -11.50 -12.87 3.02
CA LYS A 96 -10.08 -12.84 2.62
C LYS A 96 -9.87 -13.47 1.25
N ARG A 97 -10.55 -14.59 0.96
CA ARG A 97 -10.47 -15.30 -0.33
C ARG A 97 -11.00 -14.43 -1.46
N HIS A 98 -12.17 -13.77 -1.29
CA HIS A 98 -12.74 -12.86 -2.28
C HIS A 98 -11.76 -11.73 -2.65
N PHE A 99 -11.16 -11.09 -1.64
CA PHE A 99 -10.15 -10.06 -1.87
C PHE A 99 -8.88 -10.58 -2.55
N GLN A 100 -8.46 -11.81 -2.25
CA GLN A 100 -7.28 -12.41 -2.88
C GLN A 100 -7.53 -12.78 -4.34
N ALA A 101 -8.62 -13.47 -4.62
CA ALA A 101 -8.96 -13.93 -5.96
C ALA A 101 -9.30 -12.78 -6.91
N SER A 102 -9.98 -11.74 -6.43
CA SER A 102 -10.23 -10.52 -7.21
C SER A 102 -8.97 -9.68 -7.48
N GLY A 103 -7.85 -9.91 -6.76
CA GLY A 103 -6.61 -9.12 -6.87
C GLY A 103 -6.55 -7.91 -5.93
N ALA A 104 -7.53 -7.76 -5.02
CA ALA A 104 -7.60 -6.68 -4.04
C ALA A 104 -6.91 -7.01 -2.69
N ALA A 105 -6.18 -8.11 -2.57
CA ALA A 105 -5.51 -8.50 -1.33
C ALA A 105 -4.62 -7.38 -0.73
N HIS A 106 -4.01 -6.59 -1.60
CA HIS A 106 -3.16 -5.45 -1.22
C HIS A 106 -3.94 -4.30 -0.58
N VAL A 107 -5.26 -4.21 -0.82
CA VAL A 107 -6.15 -3.18 -0.22
C VAL A 107 -6.57 -3.61 1.18
N LEU A 108 -6.84 -4.89 1.41
CA LEU A 108 -7.28 -5.43 2.70
C LEU A 108 -6.22 -5.27 3.83
N ALA A 109 -4.98 -5.14 3.45
CA ALA A 109 -3.93 -4.72 4.38
C ALA A 109 -3.78 -3.21 4.33
N VAL A 110 -3.69 -2.54 5.47
CA VAL A 110 -3.33 -1.11 5.47
C VAL A 110 -2.04 -0.95 4.67
N SER A 111 -2.15 -0.25 3.55
CA SER A 111 -1.11 -0.18 2.52
C SER A 111 -0.54 1.23 2.40
N GLY A 112 0.48 1.38 1.56
CA GLY A 112 1.01 2.69 1.20
C GLY A 112 -0.05 3.63 0.60
N LEU A 113 -1.08 3.08 -0.08
CA LEU A 113 -2.20 3.87 -0.58
C LEU A 113 -2.99 4.52 0.56
N HIS A 114 -3.37 3.75 1.59
CA HIS A 114 -4.09 4.27 2.75
C HIS A 114 -3.27 5.35 3.47
N THR A 115 -1.99 5.08 3.67
CA THR A 115 -1.03 6.04 4.23
C THR A 115 -0.96 7.31 3.37
N GLY A 116 -0.95 7.18 2.04
CA GLY A 116 -0.95 8.30 1.09
C GLY A 116 -2.25 9.11 1.12
N ILE A 117 -3.41 8.46 1.26
CA ILE A 117 -4.71 9.12 1.40
C ILE A 117 -4.73 9.96 2.67
N ILE A 118 -4.32 9.38 3.81
CA ILE A 118 -4.27 10.08 5.10
C ILE A 118 -3.29 11.24 5.05
N TYR A 119 -2.10 11.03 4.47
CA TYR A 119 -1.13 12.09 4.24
C TYR A 119 -1.71 13.25 3.42
N GLY A 120 -2.40 12.94 2.31
CA GLY A 120 -3.03 13.95 1.45
C GLY A 120 -4.13 14.74 2.15
N ILE A 121 -4.99 14.06 2.92
CA ILE A 121 -6.05 14.71 3.72
C ILE A 121 -5.44 15.60 4.80
N LEU A 122 -4.46 15.07 5.54
CA LEU A 122 -3.77 15.82 6.59
C LEU A 122 -3.11 17.08 6.04
N LEU A 123 -2.39 16.94 4.93
CA LEU A 123 -1.75 18.07 4.28
C LEU A 123 -2.79 19.07 3.78
N GLY A 124 -3.86 18.62 3.13
CA GLY A 124 -4.97 19.47 2.69
C GLY A 124 -5.62 20.23 3.84
N PHE A 125 -5.85 19.56 4.96
CA PHE A 125 -6.42 20.18 6.17
C PHE A 125 -5.48 21.21 6.79
N LEU A 126 -4.21 20.85 7.01
CA LEU A 126 -3.22 21.75 7.63
C LEU A 126 -2.91 22.97 6.77
N THR A 127 -3.09 22.86 5.47
CA THR A 127 -2.82 23.95 4.52
C THR A 127 -4.09 24.66 4.06
N LEU A 128 -5.26 24.30 4.61
CA LEU A 128 -6.57 24.79 4.20
C LEU A 128 -6.73 24.82 2.67
N GLY A 129 -6.38 23.69 2.04
CA GLY A 129 -6.44 23.53 0.59
C GLY A 129 -5.47 24.44 -0.19
N GLY A 130 -4.33 24.80 0.43
CA GLY A 130 -3.30 25.66 -0.19
C GLY A 130 -3.54 27.16 -0.01
N ARG A 131 -4.57 27.57 0.73
CA ARG A 131 -4.86 29.00 1.01
C ARG A 131 -3.84 29.63 1.98
N TYR A 132 -3.19 28.81 2.81
CA TYR A 132 -2.18 29.29 3.77
C TYR A 132 -0.77 29.27 3.15
N LYS A 133 -0.53 30.12 2.13
CA LYS A 133 0.79 30.29 1.51
C LYS A 133 1.93 30.56 2.51
N PRO A 134 1.75 31.36 3.59
CA PRO A 134 2.82 31.62 4.55
C PRO A 134 3.44 30.37 5.19
N LEU A 135 2.66 29.30 5.36
CA LEU A 135 3.16 28.02 5.90
C LEU A 135 4.15 27.30 4.95
N TYR A 136 4.11 27.60 3.66
CA TYR A 136 5.05 27.02 2.68
C TYR A 136 6.25 27.93 2.39
N GLU A 137 6.06 29.24 2.46
CA GLU A 137 7.06 30.23 2.08
C GLU A 137 8.07 30.49 3.20
N ASN A 138 7.62 30.49 4.45
CA ASN A 138 8.49 30.66 5.61
C ASN A 138 9.22 29.38 6.02
N ARG A 139 10.51 29.48 6.32
CA ARG A 139 11.32 28.34 6.79
C ARG A 139 10.75 27.70 8.06
N LEU A 140 10.29 28.52 9.00
CA LEU A 140 9.73 28.05 10.26
C LEU A 140 8.38 27.35 10.05
N GLY A 141 7.48 27.95 9.27
CA GLY A 141 6.17 27.36 8.94
C GLY A 141 6.30 26.03 8.24
N ARG A 142 7.20 25.92 7.27
CA ARG A 142 7.47 24.64 6.56
C ARG A 142 8.00 23.58 7.49
N ARG A 143 8.95 23.91 8.38
CA ARG A 143 9.48 22.97 9.37
C ARG A 143 8.39 22.50 10.33
N ALA A 144 7.60 23.44 10.87
CA ALA A 144 6.48 23.13 11.76
C ALA A 144 5.47 22.21 11.08
N LEU A 145 5.06 22.53 9.84
CA LEU A 145 4.13 21.71 9.05
C LEU A 145 4.68 20.29 8.83
N SER A 146 5.94 20.18 8.38
CA SER A 146 6.56 18.88 8.14
C SER A 146 6.69 18.04 9.42
N MET A 147 7.08 18.66 10.54
CA MET A 147 7.16 17.97 11.83
C MET A 147 5.78 17.49 12.32
N THR A 148 4.74 18.31 12.17
CA THR A 148 3.37 17.92 12.49
C THR A 148 2.92 16.75 11.63
N VAL A 149 3.17 16.81 10.33
CA VAL A 149 2.83 15.70 9.41
C VAL A 149 3.57 14.42 9.80
N ILE A 150 4.88 14.49 10.04
CA ILE A 150 5.67 13.33 10.48
C ILE A 150 5.09 12.75 11.78
N GLY A 151 4.84 13.59 12.78
CA GLY A 151 4.28 13.15 14.07
C GLY A 151 2.94 12.45 13.94
N VAL A 152 2.00 13.03 13.17
CA VAL A 152 0.68 12.43 12.92
C VAL A 152 0.79 11.12 12.12
N MET A 153 1.68 11.04 11.14
CA MET A 153 1.87 9.82 10.36
C MET A 153 2.47 8.68 11.19
N TRP A 154 3.41 8.97 12.10
CA TRP A 154 3.92 7.97 13.04
C TRP A 154 2.87 7.56 14.09
N PHE A 155 2.04 8.51 14.55
CA PHE A 155 0.89 8.16 15.39
C PHE A 155 -0.08 7.24 14.66
N TYR A 156 -0.35 7.49 13.36
CA TYR A 156 -1.16 6.58 12.55
C TYR A 156 -0.50 5.20 12.39
N ALA A 157 0.82 5.13 12.23
CA ALA A 157 1.53 3.85 12.21
C ALA A 157 1.35 3.08 13.52
N LEU A 158 1.42 3.75 14.67
CA LEU A 158 1.12 3.15 15.98
C LEU A 158 -0.33 2.67 16.05
N LEU A 159 -1.29 3.50 15.62
CA LEU A 159 -2.70 3.17 15.59
C LEU A 159 -3.00 1.90 14.77
N THR A 160 -2.27 1.69 13.67
CA THR A 160 -2.41 0.51 12.79
C THR A 160 -1.57 -0.68 13.23
N GLY A 161 -1.06 -0.68 14.47
CA GLY A 161 -0.25 -1.77 15.03
C GLY A 161 1.13 -1.90 14.42
N MET A 162 1.72 -0.81 13.92
CA MET A 162 3.07 -0.78 13.32
C MET A 162 3.27 -1.84 12.22
N THR A 163 2.22 -2.10 11.44
CA THR A 163 2.33 -3.11 10.37
C THR A 163 3.47 -2.76 9.40
N PRO A 164 4.27 -3.74 8.94
CA PRO A 164 5.45 -3.47 8.10
C PRO A 164 5.16 -2.62 6.86
N SER A 165 3.97 -2.75 6.28
CA SER A 165 3.55 -1.97 5.12
C SER A 165 3.37 -0.49 5.43
N VAL A 166 2.73 -0.18 6.57
CA VAL A 166 2.52 1.20 7.03
C VAL A 166 3.84 1.84 7.46
N VAL A 167 4.67 1.11 8.21
CA VAL A 167 5.98 1.60 8.64
C VAL A 167 6.83 2.02 7.44
N ARG A 168 6.88 1.20 6.38
CA ARG A 168 7.60 1.56 5.14
C ARG A 168 7.05 2.83 4.51
N ALA A 169 5.73 2.94 4.39
CA ALA A 169 5.10 4.11 3.78
C ALA A 169 5.33 5.37 4.62
N VAL A 170 5.18 5.28 5.94
CA VAL A 170 5.44 6.42 6.85
C VAL A 170 6.91 6.82 6.86
N LEU A 171 7.84 5.86 6.76
CA LEU A 171 9.26 6.16 6.62
C LEU A 171 9.55 6.89 5.31
N MET A 172 8.96 6.45 4.18
CA MET A 172 9.08 7.16 2.90
C MET A 172 8.53 8.60 2.98
N VAL A 173 7.37 8.79 3.63
CA VAL A 173 6.81 10.12 3.89
C VAL A 173 7.74 10.94 4.78
N THR A 174 8.34 10.35 5.81
CA THR A 174 9.30 11.03 6.69
C THR A 174 10.51 11.54 5.91
N ILE A 175 11.12 10.70 5.07
CA ILE A 175 12.26 11.09 4.24
C ILE A 175 11.85 12.18 3.24
N PHE A 176 10.65 12.08 2.66
CA PHE A 176 10.09 13.09 1.78
C PHE A 176 9.94 14.44 2.50
N GLU A 177 9.34 14.45 3.69
CA GLU A 177 9.16 15.67 4.47
C GLU A 177 10.48 16.29 4.93
N ILE A 178 11.47 15.48 5.32
CA ILE A 178 12.83 15.95 5.62
C ILE A 178 13.47 16.59 4.38
N GLY A 179 13.35 15.96 3.21
CA GLY A 179 13.82 16.51 1.95
C GLY A 179 13.14 17.87 1.63
N ARG A 180 11.84 17.96 1.87
CA ARG A 180 11.06 19.20 1.70
C ARG A 180 11.52 20.31 2.65
N MET A 181 11.84 19.99 3.91
CA MET A 181 12.45 20.94 4.85
C MET A 181 13.80 21.45 4.35
N ALA A 182 14.57 20.61 3.68
CA ALA A 182 15.89 20.95 3.12
C ALA A 182 15.84 21.58 1.72
N TYR A 183 14.65 21.96 1.22
CA TYR A 183 14.45 22.54 -0.13
C TYR A 183 14.96 21.63 -1.27
N ARG A 184 14.95 20.32 -1.08
CA ARG A 184 15.34 19.33 -2.10
C ARG A 184 14.11 18.70 -2.75
N GLN A 185 14.25 18.34 -4.03
CA GLN A 185 13.25 17.50 -4.69
C GLN A 185 13.30 16.11 -4.05
N ALA A 186 12.27 15.80 -3.28
CA ALA A 186 12.29 14.66 -2.38
C ALA A 186 11.60 13.40 -2.93
N PHE A 187 10.69 13.53 -3.91
CA PHE A 187 10.02 12.37 -4.50
C PHE A 187 10.84 11.81 -5.65
N SER A 188 11.70 10.85 -5.34
CA SER A 188 12.57 10.24 -6.34
C SER A 188 12.89 8.80 -5.96
N LEU A 189 13.45 8.05 -6.90
CA LEU A 189 14.01 6.71 -6.64
C LEU A 189 15.03 6.75 -5.48
N ASN A 190 15.69 7.89 -5.24
CA ASN A 190 16.62 8.06 -4.12
C ASN A 190 15.90 7.99 -2.75
N THR A 191 14.69 8.54 -2.64
CA THR A 191 13.88 8.45 -1.41
C THR A 191 13.49 7.02 -1.11
N ILE A 192 13.08 6.27 -2.14
CA ILE A 192 12.74 4.85 -2.02
C ILE A 192 13.98 4.04 -1.60
N ALA A 193 15.12 4.29 -2.25
CA ALA A 193 16.39 3.63 -1.93
C ALA A 193 16.85 3.95 -0.50
N ALA A 194 16.76 5.21 -0.07
CA ALA A 194 17.10 5.61 1.30
C ALA A 194 16.21 4.91 2.34
N ALA A 195 14.90 4.81 2.07
CA ALA A 195 13.98 4.07 2.94
C ALA A 195 14.33 2.58 3.01
N ALA A 196 14.65 1.95 1.87
CA ALA A 196 15.06 0.55 1.83
C ALA A 196 16.33 0.31 2.65
N VAL A 197 17.35 1.15 2.47
CA VAL A 197 18.61 1.05 3.20
C VAL A 197 18.39 1.19 4.71
N LEU A 198 17.61 2.19 5.15
CA LEU A 198 17.32 2.40 6.57
C LEU A 198 16.60 1.20 7.19
N ILE A 199 15.63 0.61 6.50
CA ILE A 199 14.93 -0.59 6.98
C ILE A 199 15.90 -1.77 7.10
N LEU A 200 16.73 -1.98 6.07
CA LEU A 200 17.67 -3.10 6.04
C LEU A 200 18.83 -2.95 7.04
N ILE A 201 19.19 -1.73 7.42
CA ILE A 201 20.14 -1.50 8.53
C ILE A 201 19.53 -1.97 9.85
N VAL A 202 18.24 -1.68 10.08
CA VAL A 202 17.55 -2.05 11.33
C VAL A 202 17.20 -3.54 11.34
N LYS A 203 16.70 -4.06 10.21
CA LYS A 203 16.24 -5.45 10.08
C LYS A 203 16.67 -6.04 8.73
N PRO A 204 17.90 -6.56 8.61
CA PRO A 204 18.42 -7.11 7.35
C PRO A 204 17.56 -8.25 6.78
N THR A 205 16.92 -9.04 7.66
CA THR A 205 16.05 -10.16 7.28
C THR A 205 14.82 -9.75 6.48
N ASP A 206 14.42 -8.48 6.54
CA ASP A 206 13.27 -7.98 5.78
C ASP A 206 13.49 -8.02 4.26
N LEU A 207 14.74 -8.08 3.80
CA LEU A 207 15.06 -8.29 2.39
C LEU A 207 14.36 -9.53 1.80
N TRP A 208 14.22 -10.58 2.59
CA TRP A 208 13.57 -11.84 2.22
C TRP A 208 12.07 -11.85 2.44
N SER A 209 11.54 -10.82 3.05
CA SER A 209 10.10 -10.68 3.27
C SER A 209 9.40 -10.37 1.96
N VAL A 210 8.42 -11.22 1.58
CA VAL A 210 7.58 -11.00 0.39
C VAL A 210 6.91 -9.64 0.43
N SER A 211 6.46 -9.21 1.62
CA SER A 211 5.84 -7.89 1.82
C SER A 211 6.80 -6.74 1.52
N PHE A 212 8.08 -6.86 1.88
CA PHE A 212 9.11 -5.88 1.54
C PHE A 212 9.34 -5.83 0.03
N GLN A 213 9.58 -6.99 -0.57
CA GLN A 213 9.85 -7.11 -2.01
C GLN A 213 8.71 -6.53 -2.86
N LEU A 214 7.46 -6.92 -2.57
CA LEU A 214 6.29 -6.42 -3.30
C LEU A 214 6.10 -4.90 -3.15
N SER A 215 6.28 -4.38 -1.93
CA SER A 215 6.11 -2.94 -1.68
C SER A 215 7.16 -2.10 -2.42
N PHE A 216 8.44 -2.49 -2.35
CA PHE A 216 9.51 -1.76 -3.02
C PHE A 216 9.47 -1.94 -4.54
N ALA A 217 9.15 -3.13 -5.04
CA ALA A 217 8.98 -3.38 -6.47
C ALA A 217 7.83 -2.53 -7.05
N ALA A 218 6.65 -2.53 -6.41
CA ALA A 218 5.52 -1.71 -6.83
C ALA A 218 5.86 -0.22 -6.84
N THR A 219 6.39 0.31 -5.72
CA THR A 219 6.69 1.74 -5.60
C THR A 219 7.76 2.17 -6.58
N THR A 220 8.82 1.37 -6.76
CA THR A 220 9.89 1.64 -7.73
C THR A 220 9.36 1.66 -9.16
N ALA A 221 8.53 0.68 -9.53
CA ALA A 221 7.93 0.62 -10.86
C ALA A 221 7.00 1.83 -11.12
N ILE A 222 6.16 2.19 -10.16
CA ILE A 222 5.29 3.38 -10.26
C ILE A 222 6.14 4.65 -10.45
N VAL A 223 7.15 4.87 -9.63
CA VAL A 223 7.99 6.07 -9.71
C VAL A 223 8.83 6.08 -10.99
N ALA A 224 9.34 4.93 -11.44
CA ALA A 224 10.13 4.84 -12.67
C ALA A 224 9.29 5.08 -13.91
N LEU A 225 8.11 4.46 -14.01
CA LEU A 225 7.26 4.50 -15.20
C LEU A 225 6.37 5.74 -15.23
N VAL A 226 5.73 6.08 -14.13
CA VAL A 226 4.78 7.20 -14.07
C VAL A 226 5.52 8.51 -13.76
N GLY A 227 6.36 8.53 -12.74
CA GLY A 227 7.16 9.69 -12.34
C GLY A 227 8.24 10.04 -13.36
N GLY A 228 8.80 9.05 -14.06
CA GLY A 228 9.75 9.24 -15.17
C GLY A 228 9.14 9.83 -16.44
N GLY A 229 7.80 9.91 -16.53
CA GLY A 229 7.09 10.45 -17.69
C GLY A 229 6.90 9.45 -18.84
N ALA A 230 7.30 8.18 -18.67
CA ALA A 230 7.04 7.12 -19.65
C ALA A 230 5.55 6.96 -19.92
N PHE A 231 4.73 7.00 -18.87
CA PHE A 231 3.28 6.98 -18.95
C PHE A 231 2.65 8.35 -18.62
N SER A 232 3.19 9.43 -19.20
CA SER A 232 2.59 10.75 -19.02
C SER A 232 1.29 10.87 -19.82
N ILE A 233 0.16 10.65 -19.14
CA ILE A 233 -1.18 10.74 -19.71
C ILE A 233 -1.39 12.07 -20.45
N ASN A 234 -0.90 13.17 -19.88
CA ASN A 234 -1.01 14.49 -20.50
C ASN A 234 -0.24 14.62 -21.81
N ARG A 235 0.91 13.92 -21.94
CA ARG A 235 1.73 13.98 -23.17
C ARG A 235 1.10 13.19 -24.30
N TYR A 236 0.54 12.00 -24.00
CA TYR A 236 0.02 11.09 -25.04
C TYR A 236 -1.41 11.38 -25.46
N LEU A 237 -2.26 11.85 -24.54
CA LEU A 237 -3.70 12.03 -24.80
C LEU A 237 -4.15 13.49 -24.95
N GLY A 238 -3.23 14.46 -24.78
CA GLY A 238 -3.58 15.87 -24.94
C GLY A 238 -4.68 16.38 -24.01
N LEU A 239 -4.89 15.69 -22.88
CA LEU A 239 -6.00 15.93 -21.96
C LEU A 239 -5.90 17.26 -21.20
N SER A 240 -4.81 18.02 -21.38
CA SER A 240 -4.67 19.37 -20.84
C SER A 240 -5.84 20.28 -21.23
N LYS A 241 -6.37 20.11 -22.44
CA LYS A 241 -7.50 20.89 -22.99
C LYS A 241 -8.84 20.63 -22.25
N TYR A 242 -8.99 19.46 -21.58
CA TYR A 242 -10.23 19.08 -20.89
C TYR A 242 -10.10 19.17 -19.37
N ARG A 243 -8.94 19.57 -18.85
CA ARG A 243 -8.61 19.56 -17.42
C ARG A 243 -9.49 20.50 -16.57
N ASP A 244 -10.10 21.51 -17.19
CA ASP A 244 -10.94 22.49 -16.49
C ASP A 244 -12.41 22.01 -16.37
N ARG A 245 -12.79 20.98 -17.12
CA ARG A 245 -14.12 20.38 -17.06
C ARG A 245 -14.16 19.26 -16.02
N ILE A 246 -15.28 19.12 -15.30
CA ILE A 246 -15.52 18.06 -14.30
C ILE A 246 -15.30 16.67 -14.91
N TRP A 247 -15.83 16.44 -16.10
CA TRP A 247 -15.63 15.20 -16.86
C TRP A 247 -14.18 14.92 -17.20
N GLY A 248 -13.43 15.95 -17.56
CA GLY A 248 -11.99 15.81 -17.83
C GLY A 248 -11.20 15.41 -16.61
N LYS A 249 -11.53 15.96 -15.44
CA LYS A 249 -10.91 15.56 -14.15
C LYS A 249 -11.21 14.10 -13.82
N ALA A 250 -12.45 13.64 -14.03
CA ALA A 250 -12.86 12.26 -13.81
C ALA A 250 -12.09 11.31 -14.75
N ILE A 251 -12.01 11.62 -16.04
CA ILE A 251 -11.25 10.83 -17.03
C ILE A 251 -9.77 10.72 -16.61
N VAL A 252 -9.13 11.84 -16.27
CA VAL A 252 -7.71 11.86 -15.83
C VAL A 252 -7.52 11.03 -14.56
N TYR A 253 -8.46 11.08 -13.62
CA TYR A 253 -8.42 10.28 -12.40
C TYR A 253 -8.48 8.78 -12.69
N PHE A 254 -9.45 8.31 -13.48
CA PHE A 254 -9.58 6.89 -13.82
C PHE A 254 -8.41 6.39 -14.67
N LEU A 255 -7.95 7.18 -15.64
CA LEU A 255 -6.75 6.85 -16.41
C LEU A 255 -5.51 6.80 -15.50
N GLY A 256 -5.42 7.67 -14.50
CA GLY A 256 -4.38 7.61 -13.48
C GLY A 256 -4.39 6.29 -12.71
N ILE A 257 -5.57 5.82 -12.28
CA ILE A 257 -5.72 4.51 -11.64
C ILE A 257 -5.23 3.40 -12.56
N ILE A 258 -5.63 3.38 -13.82
CA ILE A 258 -5.22 2.37 -14.81
C ILE A 258 -3.70 2.34 -14.94
N VAL A 259 -3.09 3.50 -15.18
CA VAL A 259 -1.64 3.61 -15.41
C VAL A 259 -0.85 3.19 -14.18
N VAL A 260 -1.24 3.66 -13.00
CA VAL A 260 -0.59 3.27 -11.73
C VAL A 260 -0.77 1.78 -11.45
N SER A 261 -1.95 1.21 -11.72
CA SER A 261 -2.21 -0.22 -11.52
C SER A 261 -1.36 -1.07 -12.46
N ILE A 262 -1.25 -0.70 -13.73
CA ILE A 262 -0.38 -1.40 -14.69
C ILE A 262 1.09 -1.30 -14.26
N ALA A 263 1.55 -0.12 -13.87
CA ALA A 263 2.93 0.07 -13.42
C ALA A 263 3.24 -0.77 -12.17
N ALA A 264 2.34 -0.77 -11.19
CA ALA A 264 2.46 -1.59 -9.98
C ALA A 264 2.48 -3.09 -10.31
N GLN A 265 1.56 -3.53 -11.17
CA GLN A 265 1.46 -4.93 -11.59
C GLN A 265 2.72 -5.37 -12.32
N LEU A 266 3.24 -4.58 -13.28
CA LEU A 266 4.51 -4.88 -13.95
C LEU A 266 5.66 -5.01 -12.96
N GLY A 267 5.71 -4.18 -11.93
CA GLY A 267 6.74 -4.29 -10.89
C GLY A 267 6.61 -5.52 -10.01
N THR A 268 5.40 -5.98 -9.72
CA THR A 268 5.14 -7.05 -8.74
C THR A 268 4.86 -8.41 -9.36
N LEU A 269 4.50 -8.47 -10.64
CA LEU A 269 4.06 -9.68 -11.34
C LEU A 269 5.00 -10.88 -11.15
N PRO A 270 6.33 -10.78 -11.38
CA PRO A 270 7.20 -11.94 -11.26
C PRO A 270 7.33 -12.43 -9.81
N ILE A 271 7.30 -11.52 -8.83
CA ILE A 271 7.32 -11.87 -7.42
C ILE A 271 6.02 -12.60 -7.05
N THR A 272 4.88 -12.09 -7.52
CA THR A 272 3.56 -12.69 -7.27
C THR A 272 3.47 -14.10 -7.87
N MET A 273 3.91 -14.29 -9.10
CA MET A 273 3.96 -15.60 -9.74
C MET A 273 4.88 -16.59 -9.02
N TYR A 274 6.03 -16.10 -8.54
CA TYR A 274 7.02 -16.95 -7.87
C TYR A 274 6.55 -17.42 -6.49
N TYR A 275 5.97 -16.51 -5.66
CA TYR A 275 5.59 -16.83 -4.30
C TYR A 275 4.18 -17.40 -4.17
N PHE A 276 3.23 -16.90 -4.95
CA PHE A 276 1.81 -17.29 -4.82
C PHE A 276 1.35 -18.23 -5.91
N GLY A 277 2.07 -18.35 -7.03
CA GLY A 277 1.72 -19.27 -8.12
C GLY A 277 0.38 -18.92 -8.81
N GLN A 278 -0.14 -17.72 -8.61
CA GLN A 278 -1.41 -17.28 -9.18
C GLN A 278 -1.42 -15.77 -9.47
N ILE A 279 -2.22 -15.39 -10.46
CA ILE A 279 -2.43 -14.00 -10.86
C ILE A 279 -3.94 -13.76 -10.96
N SER A 280 -4.40 -12.62 -10.48
CA SER A 280 -5.76 -12.16 -10.76
C SER A 280 -5.83 -11.54 -12.17
N ASN A 281 -6.71 -12.05 -13.03
CA ASN A 281 -6.89 -11.53 -14.38
C ASN A 281 -7.69 -10.22 -14.40
N TYR A 282 -8.53 -10.00 -13.40
CA TYR A 282 -9.38 -8.82 -13.30
C TYR A 282 -8.83 -7.74 -12.38
N PHE A 283 -7.52 -7.78 -12.03
CA PHE A 283 -6.90 -6.81 -11.12
C PHE A 283 -7.17 -5.34 -11.52
N LEU A 284 -7.21 -5.05 -12.83
CA LEU A 284 -7.44 -3.71 -13.34
C LEU A 284 -8.88 -3.25 -13.07
N LEU A 285 -9.86 -4.12 -13.37
CA LEU A 285 -11.28 -3.87 -13.06
C LEU A 285 -11.47 -3.70 -11.56
N THR A 286 -10.89 -4.58 -10.76
CA THR A 286 -10.91 -4.51 -9.31
C THR A 286 -10.35 -3.18 -8.80
N ASN A 287 -9.20 -2.76 -9.29
CA ASN A 287 -8.59 -1.50 -8.87
C ASN A 287 -9.42 -0.28 -9.27
N MET A 288 -10.08 -0.30 -10.44
CA MET A 288 -10.97 0.79 -10.87
C MET A 288 -12.18 0.97 -9.95
N ILE A 289 -12.62 -0.08 -9.28
CA ILE A 289 -13.76 -0.05 -8.35
C ILE A 289 -13.27 0.16 -6.91
N VAL A 290 -12.34 -0.68 -6.46
CA VAL A 290 -11.94 -0.76 -5.05
C VAL A 290 -11.12 0.45 -4.60
N LEU A 291 -10.21 0.99 -5.45
CA LEU A 291 -9.38 2.13 -5.05
C LEU A 291 -10.17 3.43 -4.83
N PRO A 292 -11.14 3.82 -5.69
CA PRO A 292 -12.02 4.94 -5.39
C PRO A 292 -12.83 4.73 -4.11
N ILE A 293 -13.41 3.54 -3.93
CA ILE A 293 -14.19 3.23 -2.72
C ILE A 293 -13.30 3.35 -1.47
N ALA A 294 -12.11 2.75 -1.48
CA ALA A 294 -11.15 2.84 -0.37
C ALA A 294 -10.78 4.28 -0.04
N SER A 295 -10.67 5.15 -1.06
CA SER A 295 -10.32 6.56 -0.89
C SER A 295 -11.38 7.36 -0.14
N PHE A 296 -12.64 6.93 -0.14
CA PHE A 296 -13.72 7.51 0.65
C PHE A 296 -14.00 6.72 1.93
N LEU A 297 -13.86 5.40 1.91
CA LEU A 297 -14.11 4.52 3.04
C LEU A 297 -13.17 4.81 4.22
N VAL A 298 -11.87 4.93 3.95
CA VAL A 298 -10.87 5.18 5.01
C VAL A 298 -11.11 6.51 5.72
N PRO A 299 -11.27 7.65 5.05
CA PRO A 299 -11.60 8.91 5.72
C PRO A 299 -12.94 8.87 6.46
N SER A 300 -13.99 8.32 5.83
CA SER A 300 -15.32 8.27 6.46
C SER A 300 -15.31 7.37 7.70
N GLY A 301 -14.57 6.27 7.69
CA GLY A 301 -14.37 5.39 8.83
C GLY A 301 -13.64 6.10 9.99
N LEU A 302 -12.56 6.84 9.68
CA LEU A 302 -11.85 7.63 10.70
C LEU A 302 -12.73 8.75 11.28
N ILE A 303 -13.51 9.44 10.44
CA ILE A 303 -14.47 10.46 10.90
C ILE A 303 -15.55 9.83 11.77
N SER A 304 -16.07 8.66 11.37
CA SER A 304 -17.05 7.91 12.17
C SER A 304 -16.51 7.56 13.54
N ILE A 305 -15.25 7.10 13.64
CA ILE A 305 -14.57 6.82 14.90
C ILE A 305 -14.41 8.10 15.75
N ALA A 306 -13.99 9.20 15.11
CA ALA A 306 -13.71 10.46 15.82
C ALA A 306 -14.99 11.10 16.38
N LEU A 307 -16.08 11.08 15.60
CA LEU A 307 -17.37 11.68 15.98
C LEU A 307 -18.21 10.77 16.90
N GLY A 308 -17.91 9.47 16.97
CA GLY A 308 -18.55 8.50 17.85
C GLY A 308 -20.07 8.46 17.69
N GLY A 309 -20.80 8.41 18.85
CA GLY A 309 -22.28 8.33 18.89
C GLY A 309 -23.03 9.64 18.59
N SER A 310 -22.37 10.69 18.10
CA SER A 310 -23.07 11.91 17.69
C SER A 310 -23.94 11.68 16.45
N SER A 311 -24.94 12.53 16.21
CA SER A 311 -25.79 12.43 15.00
C SER A 311 -24.98 12.47 13.71
N ALA A 312 -23.91 13.26 13.65
CA ALA A 312 -22.99 13.30 12.55
C ALA A 312 -22.20 11.99 12.44
N GLY A 313 -21.73 11.43 13.55
CA GLY A 313 -21.03 10.14 13.60
C GLY A 313 -21.89 9.00 13.05
N VAL A 314 -23.17 8.94 13.41
CA VAL A 314 -24.13 7.95 12.87
C VAL A 314 -24.30 8.11 11.34
N LEU A 315 -24.37 9.34 10.84
CA LEU A 315 -24.45 9.57 9.39
C LEU A 315 -23.21 9.04 8.66
N PHE A 316 -22.01 9.37 9.17
CA PHE A 316 -20.75 8.85 8.61
C PHE A 316 -20.65 7.33 8.73
N SER A 317 -21.10 6.72 9.83
CA SER A 317 -21.15 5.26 9.98
C SER A 317 -22.05 4.61 8.93
N LYS A 318 -23.21 5.18 8.62
CA LYS A 318 -24.11 4.68 7.56
C LYS A 318 -23.43 4.77 6.18
N ALA A 319 -22.79 5.90 5.88
CA ALA A 319 -22.05 6.07 4.62
C ALA A 319 -20.88 5.07 4.52
N THR A 320 -20.10 4.91 5.59
CA THR A 320 -19.00 3.96 5.67
C THR A 320 -19.49 2.52 5.49
N LYS A 321 -20.62 2.16 6.11
CA LYS A 321 -21.25 0.84 5.94
C LYS A 321 -21.64 0.61 4.48
N GLY A 322 -22.28 1.58 3.83
CA GLY A 322 -22.64 1.49 2.43
C GLY A 322 -21.43 1.31 1.51
N LEU A 323 -20.34 2.06 1.74
CA LEU A 323 -19.10 1.93 1.00
C LEU A 323 -18.45 0.55 1.20
N ALA A 324 -18.42 0.04 2.43
CA ALA A 324 -17.90 -1.28 2.74
C ALA A 324 -18.72 -2.39 2.09
N TRP A 325 -20.06 -2.26 2.12
CA TRP A 325 -20.98 -3.18 1.46
C TRP A 325 -20.70 -3.24 -0.05
N VAL A 326 -20.62 -2.08 -0.72
CA VAL A 326 -20.32 -2.01 -2.16
C VAL A 326 -18.96 -2.63 -2.45
N MET A 327 -17.94 -2.37 -1.61
CA MET A 327 -16.61 -2.95 -1.78
C MET A 327 -16.63 -4.46 -1.68
N ASN A 328 -17.26 -5.02 -0.63
CA ASN A 328 -17.30 -6.46 -0.38
C ASN A 328 -18.03 -7.20 -1.51
N HIS A 329 -19.22 -6.68 -1.94
CA HIS A 329 -19.97 -7.29 -3.04
C HIS A 329 -19.25 -7.15 -4.39
N SER A 330 -18.51 -6.05 -4.60
CA SER A 330 -17.72 -5.89 -5.83
C SER A 330 -16.61 -6.93 -5.95
N VAL A 331 -15.87 -7.20 -4.86
CA VAL A 331 -14.79 -8.21 -4.90
C VAL A 331 -15.34 -9.63 -5.00
N GLU A 332 -16.46 -9.93 -4.35
CA GLU A 332 -17.19 -11.18 -4.45
C GLU A 332 -17.67 -11.41 -5.90
N TRP A 333 -18.32 -10.42 -6.49
CA TRP A 333 -18.78 -10.47 -7.88
C TRP A 333 -17.63 -10.72 -8.86
N ILE A 334 -16.51 -10.00 -8.71
CA ILE A 334 -15.33 -10.14 -9.58
C ILE A 334 -14.69 -11.52 -9.42
N GLU A 335 -14.62 -12.06 -8.20
CA GLU A 335 -14.14 -13.43 -7.98
C GLU A 335 -15.00 -14.47 -8.71
N GLY A 336 -16.34 -14.27 -8.72
CA GLY A 336 -17.29 -15.15 -9.42
C GLY A 336 -17.20 -15.09 -10.94
N LEU A 337 -16.45 -14.17 -11.54
CA LEU A 337 -16.28 -14.12 -12.99
C LEU A 337 -15.44 -15.29 -13.50
N PRO A 338 -15.75 -15.84 -14.68
CA PRO A 338 -15.02 -16.96 -15.26
C PRO A 338 -13.55 -16.58 -15.49
N GLY A 339 -12.63 -17.45 -15.04
CA GLY A 339 -11.19 -17.19 -15.19
C GLY A 339 -10.66 -16.05 -14.32
N SER A 340 -11.25 -15.80 -13.14
CA SER A 340 -10.81 -14.73 -12.23
C SER A 340 -9.33 -14.87 -11.82
N THR A 341 -8.83 -16.10 -11.74
CA THR A 341 -7.45 -16.38 -11.40
C THR A 341 -6.81 -17.31 -12.43
N THR A 342 -5.56 -17.03 -12.79
CA THR A 342 -4.71 -17.93 -13.59
C THR A 342 -3.58 -18.45 -12.72
N HIS A 343 -3.42 -19.78 -12.68
CA HIS A 343 -2.33 -20.42 -11.95
C HIS A 343 -1.08 -20.49 -12.86
N VAL A 344 -0.05 -19.76 -12.47
CA VAL A 344 1.24 -19.74 -13.17
C VAL A 344 2.35 -19.68 -12.15
N SER A 345 3.24 -20.66 -12.15
CA SER A 345 4.44 -20.64 -11.33
C SER A 345 5.67 -20.49 -12.22
N ILE A 346 6.56 -19.59 -11.84
CA ILE A 346 7.83 -19.34 -12.52
C ILE A 346 9.01 -19.64 -11.61
N GLY A 347 10.12 -20.07 -12.22
CA GLY A 347 11.37 -20.29 -11.48
C GLY A 347 12.12 -18.96 -11.22
N LEU A 348 13.04 -18.98 -10.27
CA LEU A 348 13.86 -17.81 -9.91
C LEU A 348 14.63 -17.23 -11.10
N GLY A 349 15.12 -18.08 -12.02
CA GLY A 349 15.80 -17.63 -13.23
C GLY A 349 14.93 -16.74 -14.13
N MET A 350 13.63 -17.08 -14.27
CA MET A 350 12.68 -16.25 -15.03
C MET A 350 12.42 -14.91 -14.35
N VAL A 351 12.34 -14.89 -13.00
CA VAL A 351 12.24 -13.66 -12.23
C VAL A 351 13.43 -12.74 -12.50
N ALA A 352 14.65 -13.30 -12.48
CA ALA A 352 15.88 -12.54 -12.73
C ALA A 352 15.90 -11.96 -14.14
N ILE A 353 15.63 -12.78 -15.18
CA ILE A 353 15.56 -12.33 -16.57
C ILE A 353 14.54 -11.21 -16.73
N TYR A 354 13.36 -11.37 -16.15
CA TYR A 354 12.31 -10.35 -16.22
C TYR A 354 12.80 -9.00 -15.66
N TYR A 355 13.41 -8.97 -14.46
CA TYR A 355 13.86 -7.71 -13.87
C TYR A 355 15.03 -7.08 -14.63
N VAL A 356 15.94 -7.88 -15.21
CA VAL A 356 17.00 -7.35 -16.11
C VAL A 356 16.39 -6.64 -17.31
N LEU A 357 15.41 -7.27 -17.98
CA LEU A 357 14.71 -6.68 -19.11
C LEU A 357 13.90 -5.44 -18.69
N PHE A 358 13.22 -5.50 -17.56
CA PHE A 358 12.42 -4.39 -17.03
C PHE A 358 13.28 -3.17 -16.68
N ILE A 359 14.45 -3.39 -16.08
CA ILE A 359 15.41 -2.31 -15.76
C ILE A 359 15.98 -1.73 -17.06
N GLY A 360 16.33 -2.59 -18.04
CA GLY A 360 16.77 -2.16 -19.36
C GLY A 360 15.72 -1.25 -20.02
N LEU A 361 14.46 -1.67 -20.03
CA LEU A 361 13.35 -0.87 -20.56
C LEU A 361 13.21 0.49 -19.85
N CYS A 362 13.28 0.50 -18.52
CA CYS A 362 13.21 1.75 -17.76
C CYS A 362 14.39 2.69 -18.02
N ALA A 363 15.57 2.14 -18.35
CA ALA A 363 16.76 2.92 -18.69
C ALA A 363 16.65 3.59 -20.07
N THR A 364 16.16 2.86 -21.08
CA THR A 364 15.96 3.40 -22.44
C THR A 364 14.94 4.53 -22.46
N VAL A 365 13.82 4.36 -21.74
CA VAL A 365 12.77 5.39 -21.64
C VAL A 365 13.28 6.69 -20.99
N LYS A 366 14.30 6.62 -20.12
CA LYS A 366 14.95 7.81 -19.53
C LYS A 366 15.96 8.48 -20.46
N GLY A 367 16.54 7.75 -21.38
CA GLY A 367 17.56 8.26 -22.30
C GLY A 367 17.01 9.17 -23.41
N GLU A 368 15.71 9.16 -23.67
CA GLU A 368 15.05 10.00 -24.68
C GLU A 368 14.62 11.40 -24.16
N LYS A 369 15.12 11.83 -23.03
CA LYS A 369 14.96 13.17 -22.46
C LYS A 369 16.27 13.93 -22.46
#